data_b77f5114ecf71a62e79382d50b8e0e13
#
_entry.id   b77f5114ecf71a62e79382d50b8e0e13
#
_cell.length_a   1.000
_cell.length_b   1.000
_cell.length_c   1.000
_cell.angle_alpha   90.00
_cell.angle_beta   90.00
_cell.angle_gamma   90.00
#
_symmetry.space_group_name_H-M   'P 1'
#
loop_
_entity.id
_entity.type
_entity.pdbx_description
1 polymer ?
#
loop_
_entity_poly.entity_id
_entity_poly.type
_entity_poly.pdbx_seq_one_letter_code
_entity_poly.pdbx_strand_id
1 'polypeptide(L)'
;QRNGYVVEVTSGRGDGGIDVIAKKENPISGPEMILIQCKKYSDRNPVEVEAVRAFWATINDTGATKGIIATTSRLTSGAKDYCQAKLYRLDSVEHSKIKDWIESMKS
;
A
#
# COMPACT_ATOMS: atom_id res chain seq x y z
N GLN A 1 6.78 -6.87 -14.98
CA GLN A 1 7.42 -7.26 -13.72
C GLN A 1 8.77 -6.62 -13.55
N ARG A 2 8.73 -5.36 -13.32
CA ARG A 2 9.94 -4.64 -13.05
C ARG A 2 10.54 -5.04 -11.71
N ASN A 3 11.83 -4.96 -11.62
CA ASN A 3 12.55 -5.15 -10.36
C ASN A 3 12.37 -6.54 -9.77
N GLY A 4 11.93 -7.50 -10.57
CA GLY A 4 11.83 -8.87 -10.12
C GLY A 4 10.61 -9.18 -9.27
N TYR A 5 9.66 -8.26 -9.16
CA TYR A 5 8.43 -8.52 -8.41
C TYR A 5 7.43 -9.31 -9.24
N VAL A 6 6.79 -10.28 -8.61
CA VAL A 6 5.63 -10.96 -9.15
C VAL A 6 4.41 -10.31 -8.53
N VAL A 7 3.51 -9.81 -9.36
CA VAL A 7 2.36 -9.03 -8.90
C VAL A 7 1.09 -9.86 -9.02
N GLU A 8 0.31 -9.87 -7.95
CA GLU A 8 -0.96 -10.58 -7.88
C GLU A 8 -2.06 -9.56 -7.53
N VAL A 9 -3.09 -9.48 -8.36
CA VAL A 9 -4.23 -8.59 -8.09
C VAL A 9 -5.33 -9.42 -7.44
N THR A 10 -5.77 -8.99 -6.26
CA THR A 10 -6.81 -9.69 -5.52
C THR A 10 -8.15 -8.99 -5.73
N SER A 11 -9.22 -9.61 -5.24
CA SER A 11 -10.55 -8.99 -5.31
C SER A 11 -10.71 -7.85 -4.29
N GLY A 12 -9.84 -7.80 -3.30
CA GLY A 12 -9.92 -6.81 -2.25
C GLY A 12 -11.02 -7.07 -1.24
N ARG A 13 -11.69 -8.21 -1.33
CA ARG A 13 -12.81 -8.52 -0.44
C ARG A 13 -12.44 -9.59 0.57
N GLY A 14 -12.80 -9.33 1.82
CA GLY A 14 -12.66 -10.29 2.89
C GLY A 14 -11.24 -10.55 3.35
N ASP A 15 -10.29 -9.78 2.89
CA ASP A 15 -8.89 -9.96 3.24
C ASP A 15 -8.24 -8.66 3.69
N GLY A 16 -8.98 -7.83 4.41
CA GLY A 16 -8.46 -6.56 4.90
C GLY A 16 -8.36 -5.49 3.82
N GLY A 17 -9.04 -5.68 2.71
CA GLY A 17 -9.06 -4.69 1.63
C GLY A 17 -7.80 -4.66 0.80
N ILE A 18 -7.00 -5.72 0.82
CA ILE A 18 -5.79 -5.78 0.03
C ILE A 18 -6.15 -5.98 -1.44
N ASP A 19 -5.64 -5.12 -2.30
CA ASP A 19 -5.94 -5.16 -3.72
C ASP A 19 -4.83 -5.74 -4.56
N VAL A 20 -3.58 -5.53 -4.14
CA VAL A 20 -2.43 -6.00 -4.89
C VAL A 20 -1.41 -6.56 -3.91
N ILE A 21 -0.81 -7.68 -4.28
CA ILE A 21 0.30 -8.27 -3.53
C ILE A 21 1.47 -8.39 -4.49
N ALA A 22 2.61 -7.79 -4.12
CA ALA A 22 3.83 -7.88 -4.90
C ALA A 22 4.85 -8.69 -4.11
N LYS A 23 5.39 -9.74 -4.71
CA LYS A 23 6.35 -10.62 -4.04
C LYS A 23 7.65 -10.66 -4.80
N LYS A 24 8.74 -10.78 -4.08
CA LYS A 24 10.06 -10.85 -4.66
C LYS A 24 10.96 -11.70 -3.76
N GLU A 25 11.75 -12.58 -4.38
CA GLU A 25 12.77 -13.32 -3.67
C GLU A 25 14.06 -12.52 -3.67
N ASN A 26 14.57 -12.28 -2.50
CA ASN A 26 15.84 -11.58 -2.37
C ASN A 26 16.86 -12.60 -1.82
N PRO A 27 17.96 -12.85 -2.55
CA PRO A 27 18.92 -13.88 -2.14
C PRO A 27 19.60 -13.58 -0.80
N ILE A 28 19.64 -12.32 -0.40
CA ILE A 28 20.32 -11.94 0.84
C ILE A 28 19.35 -11.83 1.99
N SER A 29 18.27 -11.09 1.82
CA SER A 29 17.33 -10.81 2.90
C SER A 29 16.14 -11.76 2.95
N GLY A 30 16.00 -12.64 1.96
CA GLY A 30 14.88 -13.57 1.88
C GLY A 30 13.69 -12.99 1.13
N PRO A 31 12.52 -13.63 1.25
CA PRO A 31 11.35 -13.17 0.49
C PRO A 31 10.85 -11.82 1.00
N GLU A 32 10.42 -11.00 0.05
CA GLU A 32 9.78 -9.71 0.33
C GLU A 32 8.35 -9.74 -0.17
N MET A 33 7.44 -9.17 0.60
CA MET A 33 6.05 -9.08 0.21
C MET A 33 5.54 -7.68 0.51
N ILE A 34 4.99 -7.04 -0.51
CA ILE A 34 4.43 -5.71 -0.39
C ILE A 34 2.92 -5.79 -0.62
N LEU A 35 2.15 -5.27 0.33
CA LEU A 35 0.70 -5.21 0.20
C LEU A 35 0.32 -3.81 -0.26
N ILE A 36 -0.64 -3.73 -1.16
CA ILE A 36 -1.15 -2.45 -1.65
C ILE A 36 -2.66 -2.42 -1.47
N GLN A 37 -3.14 -1.39 -0.79
CA GLN A 37 -4.56 -1.17 -0.60
C GLN A 37 -4.96 0.11 -1.31
N CYS A 38 -5.96 0.02 -2.19
CA CYS A 38 -6.45 1.16 -2.95
C CYS A 38 -7.75 1.68 -2.32
N LYS A 39 -7.81 2.96 -2.08
CA LYS A 39 -9.00 3.63 -1.53
C LYS A 39 -9.54 4.59 -2.58
N LYS A 40 -10.60 4.21 -3.25
CA LYS A 40 -11.23 5.03 -4.27
C LYS A 40 -12.24 5.96 -3.62
N TYR A 41 -11.76 7.03 -3.07
CA TYR A 41 -12.61 8.01 -2.38
C TYR A 41 -12.73 9.26 -3.25
N SER A 42 -13.85 9.97 -3.09
CA SER A 42 -13.99 11.29 -3.72
C SER A 42 -13.10 12.29 -2.99
N ASP A 43 -12.85 13.44 -3.65
CA ASP A 43 -11.99 14.46 -3.07
C ASP A 43 -12.48 14.95 -1.70
N ARG A 44 -13.77 14.79 -1.44
CA ARG A 44 -14.37 15.23 -0.18
C ARG A 44 -14.13 14.24 0.96
N ASN A 45 -13.72 13.04 0.64
CA ASN A 45 -13.55 11.99 1.63
C ASN A 45 -12.11 11.58 1.75
N PRO A 46 -11.34 12.22 2.64
CA PRO A 46 -9.94 11.84 2.80
C PRO A 46 -9.82 10.50 3.51
N VAL A 47 -8.67 9.88 3.34
CA VAL A 47 -8.33 8.67 4.08
C VAL A 47 -7.92 9.10 5.49
N GLU A 48 -8.62 8.60 6.49
CA GLU A 48 -8.37 8.98 7.87
C GLU A 48 -7.46 7.96 8.55
N VAL A 49 -6.95 8.35 9.72
CA VAL A 49 -5.94 7.54 10.42
C VAL A 49 -6.45 6.14 10.75
N GLU A 50 -7.75 5.97 11.00
CA GLU A 50 -8.31 4.66 11.31
C GLU A 50 -8.10 3.66 10.18
N ALA A 51 -8.26 4.12 8.93
CA ALA A 51 -8.05 3.23 7.79
C ALA A 51 -6.57 2.83 7.69
N VAL A 52 -5.67 3.75 7.98
CA VAL A 52 -4.24 3.47 7.93
C VAL A 52 -3.85 2.49 9.05
N ARG A 53 -4.42 2.67 10.24
CA ARG A 53 -4.17 1.75 11.35
C ARG A 53 -4.63 0.34 11.04
N ALA A 54 -5.82 0.22 10.44
CA ALA A 54 -6.34 -1.08 10.06
C ALA A 54 -5.43 -1.76 9.04
N PHE A 55 -4.94 -1.00 8.07
CA PHE A 55 -4.02 -1.52 7.08
C PHE A 55 -2.70 -1.95 7.73
N TRP A 56 -2.20 -1.17 8.65
CA TRP A 56 -0.97 -1.51 9.38
C TRP A 56 -1.12 -2.83 10.12
N ALA A 57 -2.28 -3.05 10.75
CA ALA A 57 -2.54 -4.32 11.42
C ALA A 57 -2.48 -5.48 10.42
N THR A 58 -3.06 -5.30 9.23
CA THR A 58 -3.03 -6.33 8.20
C THR A 58 -1.61 -6.62 7.73
N ILE A 59 -0.79 -5.59 7.57
CA ILE A 59 0.61 -5.77 7.20
C ILE A 59 1.32 -6.68 8.20
N ASN A 60 1.10 -6.43 9.48
CA ASN A 60 1.76 -7.22 10.52
C ASN A 60 1.17 -8.62 10.63
N ASP A 61 -0.14 -8.76 10.49
CA ASP A 61 -0.79 -10.07 10.57
C ASP A 61 -0.36 -11.00 9.43
N THR A 62 -0.12 -10.45 8.25
CA THR A 62 0.27 -11.25 7.09
C THR A 62 1.78 -11.48 7.03
N GLY A 63 2.54 -10.77 7.85
CA GLY A 63 4.00 -10.86 7.79
C GLY A 63 4.60 -10.14 6.60
N ALA A 64 3.86 -9.21 5.99
CA ALA A 64 4.37 -8.48 4.84
C ALA A 64 5.54 -7.59 5.24
N THR A 65 6.45 -7.39 4.29
CA THR A 65 7.61 -6.55 4.50
C THR A 65 7.21 -5.09 4.54
N LYS A 66 6.25 -4.71 3.71
CA LYS A 66 5.86 -3.32 3.53
C LYS A 66 4.42 -3.23 3.06
N GLY A 67 3.79 -2.10 3.30
CA GLY A 67 2.47 -1.80 2.78
C GLY A 67 2.44 -0.42 2.15
N ILE A 68 1.63 -0.28 1.12
CA ILE A 68 1.40 1.00 0.45
C ILE A 68 -0.10 1.24 0.39
N ILE A 69 -0.55 2.36 0.92
CA ILE A 69 -1.94 2.76 0.79
C ILE A 69 -2.03 3.83 -0.29
N ALA A 70 -2.80 3.53 -1.34
CA ALA A 70 -2.96 4.41 -2.48
C ALA A 70 -4.39 4.92 -2.51
N THR A 71 -4.59 6.20 -2.78
CA THR A 71 -5.93 6.76 -2.79
C THR A 71 -6.12 7.74 -3.94
N THR A 72 -7.32 7.78 -4.46
CA THR A 72 -7.74 8.79 -5.44
C THR A 72 -8.07 10.12 -4.77
N SER A 73 -8.05 10.15 -3.44
CA SER A 73 -8.28 11.36 -2.66
C SER A 73 -6.96 11.82 -2.03
N ARG A 74 -6.95 12.01 -0.73
CA ARG A 74 -5.78 12.43 0.03
C ARG A 74 -5.85 11.83 1.42
N LEU A 75 -4.75 11.88 2.13
CA LEU A 75 -4.71 11.47 3.52
C LEU A 75 -4.87 12.68 4.43
N THR A 76 -5.53 12.49 5.57
CA THR A 76 -5.55 13.53 6.60
C THR A 76 -4.14 13.69 7.16
N SER A 77 -3.89 14.80 7.85
CA SER A 77 -2.59 15.03 8.47
C SER A 77 -2.26 13.92 9.47
N GLY A 78 -3.25 13.46 10.24
CA GLY A 78 -3.04 12.36 11.17
C GLY A 78 -2.67 11.07 10.47
N ALA A 79 -3.29 10.79 9.32
CA ALA A 79 -2.96 9.61 8.54
C ALA A 79 -1.54 9.69 7.98
N LYS A 80 -1.15 10.87 7.51
CA LYS A 80 0.21 11.07 7.00
C LYS A 80 1.25 10.89 8.10
N ASP A 81 0.98 11.45 9.26
CA ASP A 81 1.89 11.32 10.40
C ASP A 81 2.06 9.87 10.81
N TYR A 82 0.96 9.12 10.78
CA TYR A 82 1.01 7.70 11.12
C TYR A 82 1.90 6.94 10.14
N CYS A 83 1.76 7.22 8.85
CA CYS A 83 2.59 6.58 7.84
C CYS A 83 4.07 6.93 8.04
N GLN A 84 4.34 8.20 8.31
CA GLN A 84 5.72 8.64 8.51
C GLN A 84 6.36 8.01 9.74
N ALA A 85 5.56 7.74 10.77
CA ALA A 85 6.07 7.09 11.97
C ALA A 85 6.45 5.62 11.71
N LYS A 86 5.96 5.04 10.62
CA LYS A 86 6.25 3.66 10.24
C LYS A 86 7.18 3.62 9.04
N LEU A 87 8.18 4.48 9.02
CA LEU A 87 9.13 4.58 7.90
C LEU A 87 9.65 3.22 7.48
N TYR A 88 9.81 3.06 6.17
CA TYR A 88 10.30 1.86 5.51
C TYR A 88 9.30 0.72 5.46
N ARG A 89 8.23 0.74 6.23
CA ARG A 89 7.25 -0.33 6.22
C ARG A 89 5.86 0.11 5.82
N LEU A 90 5.56 1.41 5.86
CA LEU A 90 4.25 1.92 5.50
C LEU A 90 4.43 3.19 4.69
N ASP A 91 3.83 3.22 3.50
CA ASP A 91 3.94 4.37 2.62
C ASP A 91 2.58 4.72 2.06
N SER A 92 2.47 5.87 1.43
CA SER A 92 1.19 6.32 0.87
C SER A 92 1.41 7.00 -0.47
N VAL A 93 0.41 6.86 -1.35
CA VAL A 93 0.39 7.52 -2.65
C VAL A 93 -0.96 8.19 -2.82
N GLU A 94 -0.97 9.51 -2.93
CA GLU A 94 -2.20 10.28 -3.08
C GLU A 94 -2.53 10.52 -4.54
N HIS A 95 -3.73 11.07 -4.77
CA HIS A 95 -4.31 11.26 -6.10
C HIS A 95 -3.32 11.82 -7.13
N SER A 96 -2.61 12.87 -6.78
CA SER A 96 -1.75 13.54 -7.75
C SER A 96 -0.59 12.69 -8.25
N LYS A 97 -0.26 11.61 -7.54
CA LYS A 97 0.88 10.79 -7.89
C LYS A 97 0.53 9.36 -8.25
N ILE A 98 -0.73 8.99 -8.12
CA ILE A 98 -1.11 7.59 -8.30
C ILE A 98 -0.90 7.12 -9.73
N LYS A 99 -1.16 8.00 -10.70
CA LYS A 99 -0.98 7.65 -12.09
C LYS A 99 0.49 7.40 -12.42
N ASP A 100 1.36 8.30 -11.99
CA ASP A 100 2.79 8.17 -12.24
C ASP A 100 3.33 6.93 -11.58
N TRP A 101 2.87 6.65 -10.38
CA TRP A 101 3.30 5.49 -9.63
C TRP A 101 2.92 4.19 -10.35
N ILE A 102 1.68 4.11 -10.83
CA ILE A 102 1.21 2.94 -11.56
C ILE A 102 2.03 2.73 -12.84
N GLU A 103 2.30 3.82 -13.57
CA GLU A 103 3.10 3.75 -14.78
C GLU A 103 4.50 3.23 -14.50
N SER A 104 5.11 3.68 -13.41
CA SER A 104 6.45 3.22 -13.07
C SER A 104 6.48 1.73 -12.72
N MET A 105 5.38 1.20 -12.21
CA MET A 105 5.29 -0.23 -11.90
C MET A 105 5.13 -1.09 -13.14
N LYS A 106 4.51 -0.54 -14.17
CA LYS A 106 4.22 -1.30 -15.39
C LYS A 106 5.43 -1.48 -16.29
N SER A 107 6.31 -0.54 -16.31
CA SER A 107 7.41 -0.54 -17.30
C SER A 107 8.74 -1.02 -16.77
#